data_114bd369da35d9aaf7f7943717ed2419
#
_entry.id   114bd369da35d9aaf7f7943717ed2419
#
_cell.length_a   1.000
_cell.length_b   1.000
_cell.length_c   1.000
_cell.angle_alpha   90.00
_cell.angle_beta   90.00
_cell.angle_gamma   90.00
#
_symmetry.space_group_name_H-M   'P 1'
#
loop_
_entity.id
_entity.type
_entity.pdbx_description
1 polymer ?
#
loop_
_entity_poly.entity_id
_entity_poly.type
_entity_poly.pdbx_seq_one_letter_code
_entity_poly.pdbx_strand_id
1 'polypeptide(L)'
;MIFLSHLIDNNTPTYGNSSDIKISHATCMDHGDTANSLSIKMNNHIGTHIDLPKHFDINGKVLEQYPACEWVFNKVQLVNIPLEEEEMLSVSHFKKKLREDTEVLIIKTGFEKFRHQESYWKNNPGVLPEVGTWLRKNFGSIKIIGFDFISLTCFQRREIGRISHRAFLESNKNNEPIRIIEDMKLSEIDTDPKKLIVLPLMIKGADGVPVSIIAF
;
A
#
# COMPACT_ATOMS: atom_id res chain seq x y z
N MET A 1 -9.96 -11.95 13.32
CA MET A 1 -9.38 -10.59 13.30
C MET A 1 -7.87 -10.74 13.20
N ILE A 2 -7.26 -10.13 12.17
CA ILE A 2 -5.80 -10.22 11.90
C ILE A 2 -5.26 -8.87 11.44
N PHE A 3 -3.95 -8.67 11.58
CA PHE A 3 -3.26 -7.54 10.96
C PHE A 3 -2.84 -7.88 9.53
N LEU A 4 -3.14 -6.99 8.59
CA LEU A 4 -2.66 -7.05 7.21
C LEU A 4 -1.48 -6.08 6.96
N SER A 5 -0.78 -5.72 8.03
CA SER A 5 0.42 -4.86 7.98
C SER A 5 1.60 -5.58 8.59
N HIS A 6 2.78 -5.36 8.02
CA HIS A 6 4.04 -5.83 8.58
C HIS A 6 4.49 -4.92 9.73
N LEU A 7 5.20 -5.50 10.69
CA LEU A 7 5.94 -4.69 11.67
C LEU A 7 7.10 -3.97 10.97
N ILE A 8 7.34 -2.73 11.40
CA ILE A 8 8.49 -1.95 10.92
C ILE A 8 9.67 -2.17 11.87
N ASP A 9 10.81 -2.53 11.30
CA ASP A 9 12.08 -2.70 12.01
C ASP A 9 13.25 -2.16 11.15
N ASN A 10 14.47 -2.27 11.66
CA ASN A 10 15.67 -1.82 10.95
C ASN A 10 15.97 -2.61 9.66
N ASN A 11 15.33 -3.77 9.44
CA ASN A 11 15.49 -4.63 8.27
C ASN A 11 14.28 -4.54 7.32
N THR A 12 13.31 -3.67 7.60
CA THR A 12 12.16 -3.47 6.73
C THR A 12 12.63 -3.10 5.32
N PRO A 13 12.23 -3.85 4.28
CA PRO A 13 12.66 -3.58 2.92
C PRO A 13 12.17 -2.22 2.46
N THR A 14 13.00 -1.53 1.68
CA THR A 14 12.67 -0.24 1.08
C THR A 14 12.80 -0.32 -0.43
N TYR A 15 11.94 0.38 -1.16
CA TYR A 15 11.98 0.41 -2.61
C TYR A 15 13.35 0.87 -3.12
N GLY A 16 14.00 0.03 -3.92
CA GLY A 16 15.35 0.29 -4.45
C GLY A 16 16.44 0.30 -3.37
N ASN A 17 16.18 -0.24 -2.18
CA ASN A 17 17.10 -0.21 -1.04
C ASN A 17 17.65 1.21 -0.75
N SER A 18 16.78 2.22 -0.90
CA SER A 18 17.16 3.65 -0.99
C SER A 18 16.99 4.44 0.29
N SER A 19 16.41 3.86 1.33
CA SER A 19 16.10 4.56 2.58
C SER A 19 16.66 3.85 3.79
N ASP A 20 17.25 4.63 4.69
CA ASP A 20 17.71 4.12 5.98
C ASP A 20 16.57 4.25 7.01
N ILE A 21 16.15 3.12 7.55
CA ILE A 21 15.31 3.07 8.74
C ILE A 21 16.24 2.95 9.94
N LYS A 22 16.05 3.82 10.92
CA LYS A 22 16.79 3.74 12.17
C LYS A 22 15.84 3.74 13.36
N ILE A 23 15.74 2.60 14.00
CA ILE A 23 15.03 2.41 15.26
C ILE A 23 16.07 2.06 16.31
N SER A 24 16.16 2.87 17.37
CA SER A 24 17.11 2.69 18.46
C SER A 24 16.48 3.09 19.79
N HIS A 25 17.02 2.60 20.89
CA HIS A 25 16.62 3.10 22.20
C HIS A 25 17.01 4.59 22.35
N ALA A 26 16.06 5.41 22.70
CA ALA A 26 16.31 6.77 23.18
C ALA A 26 16.57 6.76 24.70
N THR A 27 15.84 5.90 25.44
CA THR A 27 16.05 5.57 26.85
C THR A 27 15.86 4.07 27.05
N CYS A 28 16.59 3.47 28.02
CA CYS A 28 16.55 2.04 28.29
C CYS A 28 16.69 1.75 29.79
N MET A 29 15.71 1.09 30.39
CA MET A 29 15.72 0.74 31.81
C MET A 29 16.88 -0.18 32.18
N ASP A 30 17.32 -1.07 31.27
CA ASP A 30 18.48 -1.94 31.48
C ASP A 30 19.79 -1.14 31.61
N HIS A 31 19.82 0.11 31.17
CA HIS A 31 20.96 1.03 31.29
C HIS A 31 20.77 2.07 32.40
N GLY A 32 19.75 1.92 33.27
CA GLY A 32 19.51 2.78 34.43
C GLY A 32 18.55 3.94 34.18
N ASP A 33 17.91 4.02 33.03
CA ASP A 33 16.87 5.02 32.77
C ASP A 33 15.57 4.67 33.51
N THR A 34 14.70 5.66 33.71
CA THR A 34 13.40 5.50 34.42
C THR A 34 12.37 4.77 33.56
N ALA A 35 12.47 4.83 32.22
CA ALA A 35 11.52 4.26 31.28
C ALA A 35 12.20 3.87 29.96
N ASN A 36 11.56 2.95 29.23
CA ASN A 36 11.99 2.60 27.89
C ASN A 36 11.32 3.52 26.86
N SER A 37 12.09 4.02 25.89
CA SER A 37 11.56 4.71 24.72
C SER A 37 12.39 4.43 23.48
N LEU A 38 11.76 4.57 22.30
CA LEU A 38 12.42 4.41 21.00
C LEU A 38 12.51 5.75 20.29
N SER A 39 13.63 5.96 19.62
CA SER A 39 13.80 6.98 18.59
C SER A 39 13.61 6.32 17.23
N ILE A 40 12.74 6.88 16.40
CA ILE A 40 12.42 6.34 15.07
C ILE A 40 12.72 7.42 14.02
N LYS A 41 13.58 7.09 13.08
CA LYS A 41 13.87 7.89 11.89
C LYS A 41 13.57 7.04 10.66
N MET A 42 12.63 7.47 9.83
CA MET A 42 12.26 6.80 8.59
C MET A 42 11.58 7.78 7.63
N ASN A 43 11.53 7.42 6.35
CA ASN A 43 10.68 8.10 5.38
C ASN A 43 9.22 7.64 5.56
N ASN A 44 8.27 8.40 5.03
CA ASN A 44 6.84 8.12 5.19
C ASN A 44 6.31 6.98 4.31
N HIS A 45 6.98 6.64 3.20
CA HIS A 45 6.63 5.52 2.32
C HIS A 45 7.47 4.29 2.69
N ILE A 46 7.18 3.69 3.84
CA ILE A 46 7.95 2.58 4.43
C ILE A 46 7.03 1.50 4.98
N GLY A 47 7.41 0.23 4.76
CA GLY A 47 6.63 -0.92 5.21
C GLY A 47 5.24 -0.91 4.59
N THR A 48 4.25 -1.48 5.27
CA THR A 48 2.86 -1.37 4.82
C THR A 48 2.41 0.09 4.96
N HIS A 49 2.24 0.77 3.84
CA HIS A 49 1.90 2.18 3.79
C HIS A 49 0.82 2.47 2.76
N ILE A 50 0.21 3.66 2.87
CA ILE A 50 -0.77 4.14 1.91
C ILE A 50 -0.25 5.37 1.18
N ASP A 51 -0.42 5.38 -0.14
CA ASP A 51 -0.20 6.53 -1.00
C ASP A 51 -1.50 7.30 -1.17
N LEU A 52 -1.41 8.61 -1.02
CA LEU A 52 -2.50 9.54 -1.22
C LEU A 52 -2.32 10.34 -2.52
N PRO A 53 -3.36 10.97 -3.06
CA PRO A 53 -3.29 11.74 -4.30
C PRO A 53 -2.13 12.73 -4.36
N LYS A 54 -1.82 13.39 -3.23
CA LYS A 54 -0.71 14.35 -3.13
C LYS A 54 0.64 13.79 -3.54
N HIS A 55 0.83 12.48 -3.46
CA HIS A 55 2.10 11.83 -3.82
C HIS A 55 2.48 12.03 -5.29
N PHE A 56 1.50 12.03 -6.20
CA PHE A 56 1.72 12.22 -7.65
C PHE A 56 0.93 13.39 -8.25
N ASP A 57 0.09 14.07 -7.47
CA ASP A 57 -0.68 15.24 -7.88
C ASP A 57 -0.38 16.43 -6.96
N ILE A 58 0.18 17.49 -7.51
CA ILE A 58 0.51 18.71 -6.72
C ILE A 58 -0.71 19.33 -6.04
N ASN A 59 -1.90 19.13 -6.58
CA ASN A 59 -3.18 19.59 -6.04
C ASN A 59 -3.95 18.46 -5.32
N GLY A 60 -3.36 17.27 -5.22
CA GLY A 60 -3.97 16.10 -4.62
C GLY A 60 -4.22 16.26 -3.12
N LYS A 61 -5.20 15.51 -2.61
CA LYS A 61 -5.53 15.49 -1.19
C LYS A 61 -4.40 14.91 -0.35
N VAL A 62 -4.17 15.52 0.82
CA VAL A 62 -3.30 15.05 1.89
C VAL A 62 -4.09 14.35 2.99
N LEU A 63 -3.38 13.71 3.93
CA LEU A 63 -3.96 12.82 4.95
C LEU A 63 -5.11 13.45 5.74
N GLU A 64 -4.93 14.66 6.28
CA GLU A 64 -5.93 15.32 7.13
C GLU A 64 -7.21 15.73 6.41
N GLN A 65 -7.25 15.63 5.10
CA GLN A 65 -8.45 15.91 4.29
C GLN A 65 -9.38 14.69 4.16
N TYR A 66 -9.00 13.56 4.76
CA TYR A 66 -9.83 12.35 4.81
C TYR A 66 -10.45 12.19 6.20
N PRO A 67 -11.78 12.29 6.35
CA PRO A 67 -12.43 12.09 7.64
C PRO A 67 -12.33 10.63 8.11
N ALA A 68 -12.47 10.41 9.41
CA ALA A 68 -12.28 9.08 10.03
C ALA A 68 -13.18 7.98 9.42
N CYS A 69 -14.37 8.33 8.94
CA CYS A 69 -15.27 7.37 8.31
C CYS A 69 -14.75 6.80 6.97
N GLU A 70 -13.80 7.47 6.32
CA GLU A 70 -13.17 7.00 5.09
C GLU A 70 -12.06 5.97 5.29
N TRP A 71 -11.86 5.51 6.52
CA TRP A 71 -10.87 4.50 6.87
C TRP A 71 -11.50 3.18 7.36
N VAL A 72 -12.83 3.07 7.27
CA VAL A 72 -13.60 1.87 7.64
C VAL A 72 -14.40 1.40 6.44
N PHE A 73 -14.19 0.15 6.02
CA PHE A 73 -14.75 -0.43 4.80
C PHE A 73 -15.47 -1.73 5.11
N ASN A 74 -16.64 -1.94 4.49
CA ASN A 74 -17.45 -3.15 4.64
C ASN A 74 -17.60 -3.92 3.32
N LYS A 75 -17.12 -3.37 2.21
CA LYS A 75 -17.16 -3.97 0.87
C LYS A 75 -15.73 -4.22 0.39
N VAL A 76 -15.09 -5.22 0.99
CA VAL A 76 -13.71 -5.62 0.67
C VAL A 76 -13.73 -6.81 -0.27
N GLN A 77 -12.90 -6.79 -1.29
CA GLN A 77 -12.71 -7.92 -2.18
C GLN A 77 -11.24 -8.31 -2.26
N LEU A 78 -10.95 -9.57 -1.97
CA LEU A 78 -9.65 -10.20 -2.16
C LEU A 78 -9.64 -10.93 -3.51
N VAL A 79 -8.67 -10.62 -4.35
CA VAL A 79 -8.47 -11.33 -5.63
C VAL A 79 -7.07 -11.94 -5.63
N ASN A 80 -7.01 -13.25 -5.80
CA ASN A 80 -5.76 -13.97 -5.94
C ASN A 80 -5.30 -13.93 -7.40
N ILE A 81 -4.19 -13.24 -7.66
CA ILE A 81 -3.55 -13.08 -8.96
C ILE A 81 -2.04 -13.31 -8.75
N PRO A 82 -1.59 -14.58 -8.79
CA PRO A 82 -0.16 -14.86 -8.69
C PRO A 82 0.62 -14.11 -9.75
N LEU A 83 1.71 -13.46 -9.35
CA LEU A 83 2.63 -12.75 -10.23
C LEU A 83 4.06 -13.22 -9.98
N GLU A 84 4.81 -13.31 -11.07
CA GLU A 84 6.23 -13.62 -11.04
C GLU A 84 7.09 -12.35 -10.94
N GLU A 85 8.41 -12.51 -10.80
CA GLU A 85 9.38 -11.41 -10.82
C GLU A 85 9.20 -10.55 -12.07
N GLU A 86 9.18 -9.22 -11.89
CA GLU A 86 9.04 -8.20 -12.95
C GLU A 86 7.75 -8.31 -13.79
N GLU A 87 6.82 -9.17 -13.42
CA GLU A 87 5.54 -9.30 -14.12
C GLU A 87 4.66 -8.08 -13.87
N MET A 88 3.96 -7.64 -14.92
CA MET A 88 3.11 -6.45 -14.86
C MET A 88 1.64 -6.84 -14.78
N LEU A 89 0.99 -6.48 -13.67
CA LEU A 89 -0.47 -6.61 -13.52
C LEU A 89 -1.16 -5.78 -14.61
N SER A 90 -2.02 -6.43 -15.39
CA SER A 90 -2.79 -5.84 -16.50
C SER A 90 -4.29 -6.04 -16.29
N VAL A 91 -5.11 -5.32 -17.05
CA VAL A 91 -6.58 -5.48 -17.03
C VAL A 91 -7.02 -6.91 -17.34
N SER A 92 -6.25 -7.65 -18.14
CA SER A 92 -6.57 -9.04 -18.49
C SER A 92 -6.64 -9.98 -17.29
N HIS A 93 -5.92 -9.69 -16.20
CA HIS A 93 -5.93 -10.48 -14.97
C HIS A 93 -7.26 -10.38 -14.19
N PHE A 94 -8.04 -9.32 -14.41
CA PHE A 94 -9.29 -9.05 -13.67
C PHE A 94 -10.55 -9.58 -14.35
N LYS A 95 -10.47 -10.12 -15.55
CA LYS A 95 -11.64 -10.55 -16.32
C LYS A 95 -12.57 -11.44 -15.48
N LYS A 96 -13.83 -10.97 -15.28
CA LYS A 96 -14.92 -11.63 -14.52
C LYS A 96 -14.70 -11.79 -13.00
N LYS A 97 -13.75 -11.04 -12.39
CA LYS A 97 -13.40 -11.22 -10.98
C LYS A 97 -13.89 -10.12 -10.05
N LEU A 98 -14.28 -8.93 -10.55
CA LEU A 98 -14.60 -7.79 -9.69
C LEU A 98 -16.11 -7.58 -9.50
N ARG A 99 -16.46 -7.25 -8.25
CA ARG A 99 -17.82 -6.82 -7.87
C ARG A 99 -17.94 -5.30 -8.00
N GLU A 100 -19.10 -4.83 -8.46
CA GLU A 100 -19.36 -3.39 -8.68
C GLU A 100 -19.40 -2.57 -7.38
N ASP A 101 -19.76 -3.20 -6.26
CA ASP A 101 -19.89 -2.56 -4.94
C ASP A 101 -18.59 -2.59 -4.11
N THR A 102 -17.48 -3.06 -4.68
CA THR A 102 -16.18 -3.14 -3.99
C THR A 102 -15.66 -1.74 -3.63
N GLU A 103 -15.37 -1.51 -2.34
CA GLU A 103 -14.73 -0.28 -1.85
C GLU A 103 -13.20 -0.43 -1.72
N VAL A 104 -12.74 -1.61 -1.30
CA VAL A 104 -11.32 -1.94 -1.21
C VAL A 104 -11.04 -3.21 -2.01
N LEU A 105 -10.14 -3.08 -2.97
CA LEU A 105 -9.66 -4.18 -3.79
C LEU A 105 -8.28 -4.59 -3.31
N ILE A 106 -8.15 -5.83 -2.79
CA ILE A 106 -6.89 -6.40 -2.34
C ILE A 106 -6.44 -7.44 -3.37
N ILE A 107 -5.22 -7.28 -3.87
CA ILE A 107 -4.60 -8.21 -4.84
C ILE A 107 -3.52 -9.01 -4.12
N LYS A 108 -3.80 -10.28 -3.86
CA LYS A 108 -2.84 -11.24 -3.31
C LYS A 108 -2.06 -11.87 -4.46
N THR A 109 -0.77 -11.51 -4.59
CA THR A 109 0.08 -12.03 -5.65
C THR A 109 0.95 -13.19 -5.20
N GLY A 110 1.13 -13.35 -3.88
CA GLY A 110 2.06 -14.29 -3.28
C GLY A 110 3.51 -13.82 -3.34
N PHE A 111 3.77 -12.58 -3.75
CA PHE A 111 5.11 -12.01 -3.81
C PHE A 111 5.67 -11.68 -2.42
N GLU A 112 4.81 -11.53 -1.41
CA GLU A 112 5.17 -11.39 0.01
C GLU A 112 6.21 -12.43 0.47
N LYS A 113 6.21 -13.64 -0.09
CA LYS A 113 7.18 -14.71 0.23
C LYS A 113 8.64 -14.31 0.05
N PHE A 114 8.92 -13.31 -0.78
CA PHE A 114 10.26 -12.80 -1.05
C PHE A 114 10.64 -11.60 -0.17
N ARG A 115 9.79 -11.17 0.77
CA ARG A 115 9.95 -9.91 1.52
C ARG A 115 11.30 -9.74 2.23
N HIS A 116 11.95 -10.83 2.60
CA HIS A 116 13.28 -10.82 3.25
C HIS A 116 14.44 -11.05 2.28
N GLN A 117 14.18 -10.99 0.96
CA GLN A 117 15.18 -11.23 -0.09
C GLN A 117 15.37 -9.96 -0.93
N GLU A 118 16.54 -9.84 -1.57
CA GLU A 118 16.84 -8.72 -2.46
C GLU A 118 15.84 -8.62 -3.65
N SER A 119 15.38 -9.76 -4.14
CA SER A 119 14.39 -9.82 -5.24
C SER A 119 13.10 -9.08 -4.92
N TYR A 120 12.72 -8.96 -3.62
CA TYR A 120 11.49 -8.28 -3.21
C TYR A 120 11.41 -6.81 -3.64
N TRP A 121 12.52 -6.08 -3.58
CA TRP A 121 12.57 -4.68 -4.00
C TRP A 121 13.24 -4.47 -5.35
N LYS A 122 14.05 -5.44 -5.82
CA LYS A 122 14.81 -5.33 -7.07
C LYS A 122 14.07 -5.86 -8.28
N ASN A 123 13.33 -6.96 -8.11
CA ASN A 123 12.60 -7.65 -9.16
C ASN A 123 11.10 -7.70 -8.90
N ASN A 124 10.58 -6.76 -8.11
CA ASN A 124 9.16 -6.74 -7.75
C ASN A 124 8.25 -6.66 -8.99
N PRO A 125 7.06 -7.26 -8.92
CA PRO A 125 6.00 -7.01 -9.89
C PRO A 125 5.66 -5.52 -9.96
N GLY A 126 4.92 -5.13 -10.98
CA GLY A 126 4.38 -3.79 -11.10
C GLY A 126 2.96 -3.80 -11.61
N VAL A 127 2.38 -2.62 -11.78
CA VAL A 127 1.02 -2.45 -12.31
C VAL A 127 1.06 -1.59 -13.55
N LEU A 128 0.38 -1.99 -14.62
CA LEU A 128 0.26 -1.17 -15.83
C LEU A 128 -0.72 0.00 -15.61
N PRO A 129 -0.47 1.17 -16.23
CA PRO A 129 -1.32 2.37 -16.09
C PRO A 129 -2.78 2.14 -16.49
N GLU A 130 -3.00 1.24 -17.45
CA GLU A 130 -4.33 0.88 -17.92
C GLU A 130 -5.23 0.34 -16.79
N VAL A 131 -4.65 -0.31 -15.78
CA VAL A 131 -5.40 -0.86 -14.63
C VAL A 131 -6.04 0.27 -13.84
N GLY A 132 -5.28 1.31 -13.50
CA GLY A 132 -5.81 2.47 -12.78
C GLY A 132 -6.91 3.18 -13.57
N THR A 133 -6.65 3.45 -14.84
CA THR A 133 -7.63 4.08 -15.73
C THR A 133 -8.90 3.24 -15.87
N TRP A 134 -8.76 1.93 -16.04
CA TRP A 134 -9.89 1.00 -16.19
C TRP A 134 -10.71 0.87 -14.92
N LEU A 135 -10.06 0.72 -13.75
CA LEU A 135 -10.75 0.63 -12.46
C LEU A 135 -11.54 1.91 -12.18
N ARG A 136 -10.92 3.07 -12.32
CA ARG A 136 -11.58 4.36 -12.08
C ARG A 136 -12.75 4.62 -13.02
N LYS A 137 -12.68 4.12 -14.26
CA LYS A 137 -13.75 4.27 -15.24
C LYS A 137 -14.94 3.34 -14.99
N ASN A 138 -14.68 2.11 -14.56
CA ASN A 138 -15.69 1.05 -14.56
C ASN A 138 -16.16 0.65 -13.15
N PHE A 139 -15.39 1.00 -12.09
CA PHE A 139 -15.65 0.61 -10.70
C PHE A 139 -15.51 1.81 -9.77
N GLY A 140 -16.40 2.79 -9.92
CA GLY A 140 -16.37 4.04 -9.16
C GLY A 140 -16.53 3.91 -7.64
N SER A 141 -16.90 2.73 -7.15
CA SER A 141 -16.97 2.43 -5.71
C SER A 141 -15.58 2.15 -5.09
N ILE A 142 -14.57 1.78 -5.89
CA ILE A 142 -13.24 1.45 -5.39
C ILE A 142 -12.53 2.72 -4.93
N LYS A 143 -12.20 2.76 -3.64
CA LYS A 143 -11.50 3.87 -2.98
C LYS A 143 -10.02 3.54 -2.72
N ILE A 144 -9.71 2.25 -2.53
CA ILE A 144 -8.38 1.75 -2.22
C ILE A 144 -8.09 0.49 -3.04
N ILE A 145 -6.87 0.38 -3.54
CA ILE A 145 -6.28 -0.87 -4.02
C ILE A 145 -5.06 -1.20 -3.17
N GLY A 146 -4.86 -2.48 -2.84
CA GLY A 146 -3.73 -2.91 -2.03
C GLY A 146 -3.03 -4.15 -2.59
N PHE A 147 -1.71 -4.27 -2.33
CA PHE A 147 -0.84 -5.32 -2.86
C PHE A 147 0.12 -5.86 -1.80
N ASP A 148 0.53 -7.12 -1.96
CA ASP A 148 1.54 -7.80 -1.15
C ASP A 148 2.97 -7.72 -1.73
N PHE A 149 3.27 -6.67 -2.47
CA PHE A 149 4.60 -6.36 -2.97
C PHE A 149 4.97 -4.91 -2.68
N ILE A 150 6.28 -4.62 -2.77
CA ILE A 150 6.89 -3.42 -2.19
C ILE A 150 6.42 -2.10 -2.79
N SER A 151 6.05 -2.09 -4.09
CA SER A 151 5.58 -0.88 -4.77
C SER A 151 4.80 -1.22 -6.03
N LEU A 152 3.76 -0.45 -6.32
CA LEU A 152 3.07 -0.43 -7.61
C LEU A 152 4.04 -0.25 -8.79
N THR A 153 5.18 0.41 -8.55
CA THR A 153 6.25 0.55 -9.53
C THR A 153 7.15 -0.69 -9.53
N CYS A 154 7.20 -1.44 -10.63
CA CYS A 154 8.27 -2.39 -10.87
C CYS A 154 9.61 -1.65 -10.95
N PHE A 155 10.60 -2.06 -10.14
CA PHE A 155 11.89 -1.38 -10.04
C PHE A 155 12.64 -1.32 -11.37
N GLN A 156 12.50 -2.34 -12.19
CA GLN A 156 13.13 -2.43 -13.52
C GLN A 156 12.39 -1.60 -14.59
N ARG A 157 11.19 -1.08 -14.28
CA ARG A 157 10.33 -0.34 -15.22
C ARG A 157 9.79 0.96 -14.62
N ARG A 158 10.66 1.76 -14.03
CA ARG A 158 10.31 2.97 -13.24
C ARG A 158 9.47 3.98 -14.01
N GLU A 159 9.73 4.18 -15.30
CA GLU A 159 8.97 5.13 -16.13
C GLU A 159 7.49 4.70 -16.24
N ILE A 160 7.24 3.40 -16.45
CA ILE A 160 5.87 2.86 -16.47
C ILE A 160 5.22 3.06 -15.10
N GLY A 161 5.95 2.77 -14.01
CA GLY A 161 5.44 2.93 -12.65
C GLY A 161 5.01 4.35 -12.32
N ARG A 162 5.75 5.38 -12.75
CA ARG A 162 5.36 6.80 -12.58
C ARG A 162 4.04 7.12 -13.28
N ILE A 163 3.85 6.59 -14.49
CA ILE A 163 2.59 6.77 -15.23
C ILE A 163 1.47 6.01 -14.53
N SER A 164 1.77 4.83 -13.98
CA SER A 164 0.80 4.03 -13.24
C SER A 164 0.33 4.73 -11.97
N HIS A 165 1.22 5.26 -11.13
CA HIS A 165 0.81 6.03 -9.94
C HIS A 165 -0.11 7.20 -10.31
N ARG A 166 0.22 7.95 -11.37
CA ARG A 166 -0.65 9.02 -11.85
C ARG A 166 -2.02 8.52 -12.29
N ALA A 167 -2.08 7.39 -12.97
CA ALA A 167 -3.35 6.79 -13.40
C ALA A 167 -4.28 6.46 -12.23
N PHE A 168 -3.73 6.16 -11.05
CA PHE A 168 -4.49 5.92 -9.81
C PHE A 168 -4.76 7.20 -9.02
N LEU A 169 -3.73 8.05 -8.82
CA LEU A 169 -3.70 9.11 -7.82
C LEU A 169 -4.02 10.50 -8.37
N GLU A 170 -3.75 10.77 -9.64
CA GLU A 170 -3.96 12.10 -10.21
C GLU A 170 -5.45 12.45 -10.29
N SER A 171 -5.81 13.61 -9.73
CA SER A 171 -7.18 14.10 -9.75
C SER A 171 -7.59 14.50 -11.17
N ASN A 172 -8.72 14.00 -11.64
CA ASN A 172 -9.32 14.44 -12.88
C ASN A 172 -10.82 14.71 -12.70
N LYS A 173 -11.42 15.46 -13.63
CA LYS A 173 -12.82 15.92 -13.51
C LYS A 173 -13.85 14.80 -13.51
N ASN A 174 -13.50 13.60 -13.96
CA ASN A 174 -14.47 12.56 -14.27
C ASN A 174 -14.48 11.40 -13.27
N ASN A 175 -13.36 11.18 -12.54
CA ASN A 175 -13.23 10.01 -11.67
C ASN A 175 -12.37 10.31 -10.44
N GLU A 176 -12.83 9.89 -9.26
CA GLU A 176 -12.09 10.02 -8.02
C GLU A 176 -10.78 9.20 -8.06
N PRO A 177 -9.71 9.69 -7.43
CA PRO A 177 -8.49 8.93 -7.24
C PRO A 177 -8.70 7.66 -6.42
N ILE A 178 -7.94 6.61 -6.75
CA ILE A 178 -7.87 5.38 -5.96
C ILE A 178 -6.56 5.41 -5.17
N ARG A 179 -6.65 5.43 -3.83
CA ARG A 179 -5.50 5.35 -2.92
C ARG A 179 -4.84 3.99 -3.04
N ILE A 180 -3.51 3.92 -2.85
CA ILE A 180 -2.75 2.69 -3.03
C ILE A 180 -2.20 2.25 -1.68
N ILE A 181 -2.32 0.96 -1.33
CA ILE A 181 -1.62 0.37 -0.19
C ILE A 181 -0.58 -0.60 -0.73
N GLU A 182 0.65 -0.41 -0.32
CA GLU A 182 1.82 -1.19 -0.71
C GLU A 182 2.36 -2.02 0.46
N ASP A 183 3.11 -3.09 0.19
CA ASP A 183 3.74 -3.97 1.18
C ASP A 183 2.74 -4.53 2.20
N MET A 184 1.57 -5.04 1.74
CA MET A 184 0.58 -5.67 2.62
C MET A 184 1.00 -7.08 3.04
N LYS A 185 0.63 -7.47 4.27
CA LYS A 185 0.77 -8.83 4.79
C LYS A 185 -0.47 -9.63 4.44
N LEU A 186 -0.44 -10.42 3.36
CA LEU A 186 -1.60 -11.15 2.84
C LEU A 186 -1.49 -12.67 2.94
N SER A 187 -0.37 -13.21 3.43
CA SER A 187 -0.15 -14.66 3.55
C SER A 187 -1.20 -15.37 4.38
N GLU A 188 -1.78 -14.69 5.38
CA GLU A 188 -2.73 -15.27 6.34
C GLU A 188 -4.21 -15.17 5.91
N ILE A 189 -4.53 -14.59 4.72
CA ILE A 189 -5.92 -14.49 4.26
C ILE A 189 -6.12 -15.16 2.91
N ASP A 190 -7.25 -15.88 2.77
CA ASP A 190 -7.66 -16.54 1.53
C ASP A 190 -9.12 -16.24 1.15
N THR A 191 -9.81 -15.42 1.94
CA THR A 191 -11.21 -15.04 1.73
C THR A 191 -11.38 -13.53 1.91
N ASP A 192 -12.46 -12.99 1.34
CA ASP A 192 -12.82 -11.59 1.50
C ASP A 192 -13.02 -11.23 2.98
N PRO A 193 -12.29 -10.23 3.51
CA PRO A 193 -12.61 -9.70 4.83
C PRO A 193 -14.02 -9.11 4.85
N LYS A 194 -14.78 -9.40 5.92
CA LYS A 194 -16.11 -8.80 6.12
C LYS A 194 -16.03 -7.30 6.42
N LYS A 195 -14.93 -6.88 6.99
CA LYS A 195 -14.66 -5.49 7.35
C LYS A 195 -13.16 -5.25 7.33
N LEU A 196 -12.76 -4.07 6.88
CA LEU A 196 -11.38 -3.60 6.92
C LEU A 196 -11.33 -2.23 7.61
N ILE A 197 -10.37 -2.08 8.51
CA ILE A 197 -10.05 -0.79 9.12
C ILE A 197 -8.60 -0.47 8.77
N VAL A 198 -8.39 0.69 8.15
CA VAL A 198 -7.06 1.22 7.82
C VAL A 198 -6.75 2.36 8.78
N LEU A 199 -5.69 2.25 9.55
CA LEU A 199 -5.30 3.23 10.56
C LEU A 199 -3.98 3.90 10.15
N PRO A 200 -4.04 5.06 9.50
CA PRO A 200 -2.84 5.78 9.09
C PRO A 200 -2.12 6.42 10.27
N LEU A 201 -0.79 6.48 10.22
CA LEU A 201 0.00 7.31 11.12
C LEU A 201 -0.32 8.79 10.84
N MET A 202 -0.90 9.49 11.83
CA MET A 202 -1.44 10.84 11.66
C MET A 202 -0.33 11.90 11.58
N ILE A 203 0.13 12.19 10.37
CA ILE A 203 1.15 13.21 10.06
C ILE A 203 0.52 14.30 9.19
N LYS A 204 0.57 15.55 9.67
CA LYS A 204 0.01 16.70 8.95
C LYS A 204 0.73 16.93 7.62
N GLY A 205 -0.03 17.12 6.55
CA GLY A 205 0.46 17.40 5.21
C GLY A 205 1.04 16.19 4.48
N ALA A 206 0.88 14.97 5.05
CA ALA A 206 1.45 13.77 4.45
C ALA A 206 0.77 13.41 3.13
N ASP A 207 1.59 13.04 2.16
CA ASP A 207 1.24 12.51 0.84
C ASP A 207 1.10 10.98 0.83
N GLY A 208 1.53 10.35 1.91
CA GLY A 208 1.45 8.94 2.22
C GLY A 208 2.00 8.68 3.61
N VAL A 209 1.64 7.58 4.25
CA VAL A 209 2.09 7.23 5.61
C VAL A 209 2.01 5.72 5.85
N PRO A 210 2.81 5.18 6.78
CA PRO A 210 2.60 3.83 7.30
C PRO A 210 1.18 3.66 7.84
N VAL A 211 0.62 2.47 7.66
CA VAL A 211 -0.73 2.13 8.11
C VAL A 211 -0.74 0.83 8.91
N SER A 212 -1.58 0.78 9.95
CA SER A 212 -1.99 -0.46 10.58
C SER A 212 -3.34 -0.87 10.00
N ILE A 213 -3.44 -2.06 9.45
CA ILE A 213 -4.64 -2.57 8.77
C ILE A 213 -5.17 -3.75 9.56
N ILE A 214 -6.46 -3.69 9.94
CA ILE A 214 -7.13 -4.76 10.68
C ILE A 214 -8.26 -5.32 9.80
N ALA A 215 -8.23 -6.63 9.57
CA ALA A 215 -9.25 -7.38 8.87
C ALA A 215 -10.08 -8.24 9.82
N PHE A 216 -11.42 -8.32 9.54
CA PHE A 216 -12.41 -9.09 10.31
C PHE A 216 -13.09 -10.15 9.45
#